data_d6cd8d2426e5edfa46bec788a7cb3c09
#
_entry.id   d6cd8d2426e5edfa46bec788a7cb3c09
#
_cell.length_a   1.000
_cell.length_b   1.000
_cell.length_c   1.000
_cell.angle_alpha   90.00
_cell.angle_beta   90.00
_cell.angle_gamma   90.00
#
_symmetry.space_group_name_H-M   'P 1'
#
loop_
_entity.id
_entity.type
_entity.pdbx_description
1 polymer ?
#
loop_
_entity_poly.entity_id
_entity_poly.type
_entity_poly.pdbx_seq_one_letter_code
_entity_poly.pdbx_strand_id
1 'polypeptide(L)'
;MSILKKPSAWDIVYSVAMALACVISYTVMTKLHAGVEGHSGLLGGLWAAVSTAFVFRDSREHSLSAGVGRLIGTCVSFALCLPYLWLIPASVAGMGILLAAGTLVMLLLQRREDIITTAATTIVVMVVAVLNPADAWKQPLHRLFDTVVGIVIGVAGKWIASFAFYTARGEPIR
;
A
#
# COMPACT_ATOMS: atom_id res chain seq x y z
N MET A 1 17.51 29.87 -16.17
CA MET A 1 16.33 28.98 -16.30
C MET A 1 15.88 28.59 -14.91
N SER A 2 14.88 29.25 -14.32
CA SER A 2 14.41 28.95 -12.96
C SER A 2 13.60 27.66 -13.00
N ILE A 3 14.19 26.55 -12.58
CA ILE A 3 13.57 25.20 -12.51
C ILE A 3 12.61 25.11 -11.31
N LEU A 4 12.67 26.05 -10.36
CA LEU A 4 11.87 26.02 -9.13
C LEU A 4 10.63 26.90 -9.28
N LYS A 5 9.48 26.27 -9.46
CA LYS A 5 8.17 26.94 -9.35
C LYS A 5 7.84 27.11 -7.86
N LYS A 6 7.40 28.29 -7.46
CA LYS A 6 6.95 28.52 -6.07
C LYS A 6 5.77 27.57 -5.77
N PRO A 7 5.80 26.84 -4.63
CA PRO A 7 4.72 25.95 -4.25
C PRO A 7 3.43 26.75 -4.05
N SER A 8 2.33 26.19 -4.52
CA SER A 8 1.00 26.76 -4.27
C SER A 8 0.57 26.48 -2.83
N ALA A 9 -0.43 27.22 -2.33
CA ALA A 9 -1.00 26.92 -1.01
C ALA A 9 -1.58 25.49 -0.95
N TRP A 10 -2.10 24.97 -2.07
CA TRP A 10 -2.54 23.59 -2.18
C TRP A 10 -1.39 22.59 -2.03
N ASP A 11 -0.23 22.85 -2.63
CA ASP A 11 0.92 21.94 -2.55
C ASP A 11 1.41 21.79 -1.10
N ILE A 12 1.34 22.88 -0.31
CA ILE A 12 1.68 22.85 1.11
C ILE A 12 0.67 22.02 1.89
N VAL A 13 -0.63 22.26 1.70
CA VAL A 13 -1.72 21.50 2.36
C VAL A 13 -1.65 20.04 1.99
N TYR A 14 -1.44 19.72 0.71
CA TYR A 14 -1.27 18.37 0.22
C TYR A 14 -0.11 17.66 0.91
N SER A 15 1.06 18.30 0.99
CA SER A 15 2.26 17.71 1.60
C SER A 15 2.06 17.42 3.09
N VAL A 16 1.47 18.36 3.84
CA VAL A 16 1.19 18.20 5.26
C VAL A 16 0.13 17.12 5.49
N ALA A 17 -0.94 17.12 4.70
CA ALA A 17 -2.01 16.14 4.82
C ALA A 17 -1.52 14.71 4.51
N MET A 18 -0.68 14.55 3.49
CA MET A 18 -0.07 13.25 3.16
C MET A 18 0.83 12.76 4.30
N ALA A 19 1.67 13.64 4.86
CA ALA A 19 2.54 13.29 5.98
C ALA A 19 1.73 12.88 7.21
N LEU A 20 0.68 13.62 7.56
CA LEU A 20 -0.20 13.29 8.67
C LEU A 20 -0.94 11.96 8.45
N ALA A 21 -1.47 11.73 7.24
CA ALA A 21 -2.13 10.47 6.91
C ALA A 21 -1.18 9.27 7.05
N CYS A 22 0.08 9.39 6.61
CA CYS A 22 1.10 8.35 6.78
C CYS A 22 1.43 8.09 8.26
N VAL A 23 1.59 9.14 9.06
CA VAL A 23 1.87 9.02 10.51
C VAL A 23 0.68 8.37 11.23
N ILE A 24 -0.55 8.77 10.91
CA ILE A 24 -1.77 8.16 11.46
C ILE A 24 -1.84 6.68 11.10
N SER A 25 -1.65 6.35 9.82
CA SER A 25 -1.67 4.98 9.32
C SER A 25 -0.63 4.10 10.02
N TYR A 26 0.61 4.61 10.13
CA TYR A 26 1.69 3.95 10.86
C TYR A 26 1.31 3.68 12.32
N THR A 27 0.83 4.71 13.01
CA THR A 27 0.52 4.63 14.44
C THR A 27 -0.66 3.70 14.73
N VAL A 28 -1.72 3.79 13.93
CA VAL A 28 -2.90 2.92 14.03
C VAL A 28 -2.48 1.46 13.86
N MET A 29 -1.72 1.17 12.80
CA MET A 29 -1.34 -0.19 12.48
C MET A 29 -0.36 -0.79 13.50
N THR A 30 0.62 0.00 13.96
CA THR A 30 1.54 -0.43 15.02
C THR A 30 0.80 -0.79 16.30
N LYS A 31 -0.23 -0.01 16.68
CA LYS A 31 -1.05 -0.31 17.87
C LYS A 31 -1.95 -1.52 17.67
N LEU A 32 -2.54 -1.71 16.50
CA LEU A 32 -3.37 -2.87 16.19
C LEU A 32 -2.58 -4.18 16.28
N HIS A 33 -1.32 -4.17 15.88
CA HIS A 33 -0.45 -5.36 15.95
C HIS A 33 0.30 -5.53 17.28
N ALA A 34 0.22 -4.58 18.22
CA ALA A 34 0.94 -4.65 19.49
C ALA A 34 0.59 -5.85 20.38
N GLY A 35 -0.50 -6.57 20.08
CA GLY A 35 -0.94 -7.77 20.81
C GLY A 35 -0.86 -9.08 19.99
N VAL A 36 -0.31 -9.03 18.76
CA VAL A 36 -0.26 -10.20 17.89
C VAL A 36 1.13 -10.83 17.94
N GLU A 37 1.24 -12.06 18.47
CA GLU A 37 2.49 -12.80 18.50
C GLU A 37 3.00 -13.10 17.08
N GLY A 38 4.32 -13.01 16.90
CA GLY A 38 5.00 -13.35 15.64
C GLY A 38 4.98 -12.26 14.57
N HIS A 39 4.32 -11.13 14.80
CA HIS A 39 4.34 -9.99 13.88
C HIS A 39 4.91 -8.73 14.54
N SER A 40 5.92 -8.11 13.94
CA SER A 40 6.39 -6.83 14.44
C SER A 40 5.41 -5.73 14.04
N GLY A 41 4.77 -5.09 15.01
CA GLY A 41 3.87 -3.96 14.77
C GLY A 41 4.52 -2.83 13.95
N LEU A 42 5.86 -2.71 14.03
CA LEU A 42 6.65 -1.78 13.23
C LEU A 42 6.58 -2.09 11.73
N LEU A 43 6.65 -3.36 11.33
CA LEU A 43 6.51 -3.77 9.94
C LEU A 43 5.11 -3.49 9.40
N GLY A 44 4.07 -3.83 10.15
CA GLY A 44 2.69 -3.52 9.78
C GLY A 44 2.46 -2.02 9.61
N GLY A 45 2.96 -1.23 10.58
CA GLY A 45 2.92 0.24 10.51
C GLY A 45 3.63 0.79 9.27
N LEU A 46 4.85 0.31 8.99
CA LEU A 46 5.61 0.70 7.79
C LEU A 46 4.79 0.46 6.51
N TRP A 47 4.20 -0.72 6.38
CA TRP A 47 3.50 -1.08 5.16
C TRP A 47 2.15 -0.38 5.01
N ALA A 48 1.45 -0.11 6.09
CA ALA A 48 0.25 0.71 6.07
C ALA A 48 0.60 2.15 5.62
N ALA A 49 1.66 2.74 6.19
CA ALA A 49 2.12 4.07 5.79
C ALA A 49 2.55 4.13 4.31
N VAL A 50 3.30 3.13 3.83
CA VAL A 50 3.66 3.02 2.41
C VAL A 50 2.42 2.92 1.53
N SER A 51 1.42 2.12 1.92
CA SER A 51 0.16 2.00 1.18
C SER A 51 -0.61 3.31 1.15
N THR A 52 -0.65 4.05 2.28
CA THR A 52 -1.22 5.39 2.37
C THR A 52 -0.55 6.37 1.39
N ALA A 53 0.78 6.41 1.35
CA ALA A 53 1.53 7.29 0.45
C ALA A 53 1.25 6.96 -1.03
N PHE A 54 1.17 5.68 -1.40
CA PHE A 54 0.86 5.27 -2.78
C PHE A 54 -0.54 5.67 -3.25
N VAL A 55 -1.48 5.74 -2.33
CA VAL A 55 -2.88 6.05 -2.63
C VAL A 55 -3.16 7.55 -2.57
N PHE A 56 -2.34 8.32 -1.89
CA PHE A 56 -2.50 9.76 -1.75
C PHE A 56 -2.10 10.47 -3.05
N ARG A 57 -3.07 10.69 -3.97
CA ARG A 57 -2.86 11.27 -5.31
C ARG A 57 -3.40 12.68 -5.42
N ASP A 58 -3.10 13.37 -6.54
CA ASP A 58 -3.45 14.78 -6.78
C ASP A 58 -4.97 15.05 -6.76
N SER A 59 -5.78 14.12 -7.30
CA SER A 59 -7.24 14.19 -7.28
C SER A 59 -7.86 13.08 -6.45
N ARG A 60 -9.13 13.26 -6.06
CA ARG A 60 -9.92 12.24 -5.34
C ARG A 60 -10.12 10.98 -6.17
N GLU A 61 -10.41 11.15 -7.46
CA GLU A 61 -10.62 10.04 -8.39
C GLU A 61 -9.34 9.22 -8.59
N HIS A 62 -8.21 9.89 -8.78
CA HIS A 62 -6.91 9.23 -8.90
C HIS A 62 -6.51 8.53 -7.60
N SER A 63 -6.84 9.10 -6.44
CA SER A 63 -6.60 8.46 -5.14
C SER A 63 -7.42 7.18 -4.98
N LEU A 64 -8.69 7.20 -5.36
CA LEU A 64 -9.55 6.02 -5.31
C LEU A 64 -9.09 4.94 -6.31
N SER A 65 -8.79 5.35 -7.55
CA SER A 65 -8.26 4.44 -8.58
C SER A 65 -6.94 3.79 -8.13
N ALA A 66 -6.02 4.56 -7.56
CA ALA A 66 -4.77 4.05 -7.01
C ALA A 66 -5.01 3.06 -5.85
N GLY A 67 -6.01 3.34 -5.00
CA GLY A 67 -6.44 2.44 -3.93
C GLY A 67 -6.95 1.10 -4.44
N VAL A 68 -7.81 1.14 -5.46
CA VAL A 68 -8.33 -0.07 -6.12
C VAL A 68 -7.21 -0.85 -6.79
N GLY A 69 -6.31 -0.19 -7.52
CA GLY A 69 -5.15 -0.85 -8.14
C GLY A 69 -4.24 -1.52 -7.11
N ARG A 70 -3.96 -0.81 -6.00
CA ARG A 70 -3.17 -1.36 -4.91
C ARG A 70 -3.83 -2.58 -4.25
N LEU A 71 -5.14 -2.53 -4.05
CA LEU A 71 -5.91 -3.65 -3.49
C LEU A 71 -5.86 -4.86 -4.42
N ILE A 72 -6.14 -4.67 -5.71
CA ILE A 72 -6.11 -5.75 -6.71
C ILE A 72 -4.70 -6.38 -6.76
N GLY A 73 -3.64 -5.57 -6.86
CA GLY A 73 -2.27 -6.07 -6.88
C GLY A 73 -1.91 -6.86 -5.63
N THR A 74 -2.36 -6.40 -4.46
CA THR A 74 -2.15 -7.13 -3.20
C THR A 74 -2.97 -8.42 -3.13
N CYS A 75 -4.21 -8.42 -3.61
CA CYS A 75 -5.04 -9.64 -3.69
C CYS A 75 -4.45 -10.69 -4.62
N VAL A 76 -3.93 -10.29 -5.78
CA VAL A 76 -3.24 -11.22 -6.69
C VAL A 76 -1.98 -11.80 -6.03
N SER A 77 -1.16 -10.96 -5.41
CA SER A 77 0.01 -11.43 -4.65
C SER A 77 -0.40 -12.38 -3.51
N PHE A 78 -1.46 -12.04 -2.76
CA PHE A 78 -2.01 -12.90 -1.70
C PHE A 78 -2.43 -14.28 -2.24
N ALA A 79 -3.22 -14.29 -3.32
CA ALA A 79 -3.73 -15.52 -3.92
C ALA A 79 -2.62 -16.45 -4.45
N LEU A 80 -1.49 -15.89 -4.85
CA LEU A 80 -0.33 -16.66 -5.32
C LEU A 80 0.60 -17.07 -4.16
N CYS A 81 0.92 -16.15 -3.25
CA CYS A 81 1.89 -16.40 -2.18
C CYS A 81 1.35 -17.30 -1.09
N LEU A 82 0.06 -17.20 -0.73
CA LEU A 82 -0.53 -17.98 0.35
C LEU A 82 -0.43 -19.50 0.10
N PRO A 83 -0.94 -20.04 -1.03
CA PRO A 83 -0.85 -21.48 -1.29
C PRO A 83 0.60 -21.94 -1.48
N TYR A 84 1.46 -21.09 -2.07
CA TYR A 84 2.87 -21.42 -2.21
C TYR A 84 3.55 -21.58 -0.84
N LEU A 85 3.41 -20.59 0.05
CA LEU A 85 4.05 -20.61 1.37
C LEU A 85 3.45 -21.63 2.34
N TRP A 86 2.25 -22.09 2.07
CA TRP A 86 1.64 -23.17 2.85
C TRP A 86 2.25 -24.55 2.50
N LEU A 87 2.60 -24.75 1.23
CA LEU A 87 3.08 -26.05 0.72
C LEU A 87 4.60 -26.11 0.60
N ILE A 88 5.26 -24.97 0.34
CA ILE A 88 6.67 -24.92 -0.03
C ILE A 88 7.36 -23.82 0.79
N PRO A 89 8.54 -24.09 1.35
CA PRO A 89 9.34 -23.07 2.04
C PRO A 89 9.69 -21.90 1.10
N ALA A 90 9.77 -20.69 1.67
CA ALA A 90 10.17 -19.50 0.93
C ALA A 90 11.59 -19.67 0.37
N SER A 91 11.76 -19.37 -0.90
CA SER A 91 13.03 -19.46 -1.62
C SER A 91 13.15 -18.39 -2.70
N VAL A 92 14.40 -18.08 -3.09
CA VAL A 92 14.66 -17.12 -4.19
C VAL A 92 14.08 -17.60 -5.52
N ALA A 93 14.18 -18.90 -5.81
CA ALA A 93 13.58 -19.48 -7.01
C ALA A 93 12.05 -19.38 -7.00
N GLY A 94 11.43 -19.68 -5.83
CA GLY A 94 9.99 -19.51 -5.65
C GLY A 94 9.53 -18.05 -5.83
N MET A 95 10.29 -17.09 -5.31
CA MET A 95 10.03 -15.67 -5.53
C MET A 95 10.03 -15.34 -7.03
N GLY A 96 11.01 -15.84 -7.80
CA GLY A 96 11.06 -15.64 -9.26
C GLY A 96 9.84 -16.20 -9.98
N ILE A 97 9.41 -17.42 -9.61
CA ILE A 97 8.21 -18.06 -10.18
C ILE A 97 6.95 -17.26 -9.85
N LEU A 98 6.79 -16.82 -8.61
CA LEU A 98 5.63 -16.04 -8.17
C LEU A 98 5.58 -14.66 -8.83
N LEU A 99 6.73 -14.02 -9.04
CA LEU A 99 6.82 -12.76 -9.79
C LEU A 99 6.38 -12.93 -11.24
N ALA A 100 6.86 -13.98 -11.91
CA ALA A 100 6.46 -14.27 -13.28
C ALA A 100 4.96 -14.58 -13.39
N ALA A 101 4.44 -15.41 -12.48
CA ALA A 101 3.02 -15.72 -12.40
C ALA A 101 2.16 -14.51 -12.12
N GLY A 102 2.53 -13.67 -11.14
CA GLY A 102 1.82 -12.44 -10.79
C GLY A 102 1.81 -11.44 -11.94
N THR A 103 2.94 -11.27 -12.62
CA THR A 103 3.03 -10.43 -13.82
C THR A 103 2.10 -10.93 -14.92
N LEU A 104 2.10 -12.25 -15.18
CA LEU A 104 1.23 -12.85 -16.19
C LEU A 104 -0.25 -12.65 -15.86
N VAL A 105 -0.65 -12.88 -14.61
CA VAL A 105 -2.03 -12.62 -14.16
C VAL A 105 -2.43 -11.16 -14.37
N MET A 106 -1.57 -10.21 -14.03
CA MET A 106 -1.85 -8.78 -14.24
C MET A 106 -1.95 -8.41 -15.72
N LEU A 107 -1.15 -9.03 -16.58
CA LEU A 107 -1.25 -8.86 -18.04
C LEU A 107 -2.57 -9.43 -18.58
N LEU A 108 -3.01 -10.59 -18.12
CA LEU A 108 -4.29 -11.20 -18.48
C LEU A 108 -5.50 -10.37 -18.01
N LEU A 109 -5.40 -9.74 -16.83
CA LEU A 109 -6.39 -8.80 -16.32
C LEU A 109 -6.34 -7.42 -17.03
N GLN A 110 -5.43 -7.21 -17.98
CA GLN A 110 -5.19 -5.94 -18.69
C GLN A 110 -4.84 -4.76 -17.75
N ARG A 111 -4.26 -5.05 -16.58
CA ARG A 111 -3.88 -4.07 -15.54
C ARG A 111 -2.37 -3.88 -15.47
N ARG A 112 -1.78 -3.43 -16.58
CA ARG A 112 -0.32 -3.25 -16.70
C ARG A 112 0.25 -2.25 -15.71
N GLU A 113 -0.52 -1.24 -15.34
CA GLU A 113 -0.13 -0.20 -14.36
C GLU A 113 0.08 -0.76 -12.94
N ASP A 114 -0.59 -1.86 -12.59
CA ASP A 114 -0.54 -2.47 -11.27
C ASP A 114 0.52 -3.58 -11.14
N ILE A 115 1.25 -3.91 -12.21
CA ILE A 115 2.30 -4.96 -12.22
C ILE A 115 3.36 -4.65 -11.16
N ILE A 116 3.85 -3.40 -11.10
CA ILE A 116 4.90 -3.00 -10.15
C ILE A 116 4.41 -3.16 -8.71
N THR A 117 3.15 -2.81 -8.45
CA THR A 117 2.53 -2.98 -7.12
C THR A 117 2.45 -4.45 -6.70
N THR A 118 2.01 -5.32 -7.62
CA THR A 118 1.93 -6.77 -7.40
C THR A 118 3.32 -7.36 -7.17
N ALA A 119 4.29 -7.01 -8.01
CA ALA A 119 5.66 -7.47 -7.89
C ALA A 119 6.29 -7.03 -6.56
N ALA A 120 6.18 -5.75 -6.19
CA ALA A 120 6.70 -5.24 -4.93
C ALA A 120 6.08 -5.95 -3.72
N THR A 121 4.77 -6.19 -3.74
CA THR A 121 4.08 -6.92 -2.67
C THR A 121 4.57 -8.37 -2.58
N THR A 122 4.71 -9.06 -3.70
CA THR A 122 5.23 -10.45 -3.77
C THR A 122 6.66 -10.53 -3.21
N ILE A 123 7.55 -9.62 -3.62
CA ILE A 123 8.93 -9.56 -3.12
C ILE A 123 8.94 -9.41 -1.59
N VAL A 124 8.18 -8.46 -1.07
CA VAL A 124 8.11 -8.19 0.36
C VAL A 124 7.61 -9.41 1.14
N VAL A 125 6.50 -10.01 0.69
CA VAL A 125 5.94 -11.21 1.33
C VAL A 125 6.96 -12.33 1.37
N MET A 126 7.64 -12.60 0.25
CA MET A 126 8.63 -13.66 0.16
C MET A 126 9.88 -13.40 1.01
N VAL A 127 10.38 -12.15 1.03
CA VAL A 127 11.54 -11.78 1.85
C VAL A 127 11.21 -11.90 3.34
N VAL A 128 10.06 -11.40 3.78
CA VAL A 128 9.64 -11.51 5.19
C VAL A 128 9.38 -12.96 5.58
N ALA A 129 8.85 -13.78 4.67
CA ALA A 129 8.66 -15.21 4.89
C ALA A 129 10.00 -15.97 5.06
N VAL A 130 11.06 -15.56 4.35
CA VAL A 130 12.42 -16.11 4.56
C VAL A 130 12.96 -15.72 5.94
N LEU A 131 12.70 -14.49 6.40
CA LEU A 131 13.16 -14.01 7.71
C LEU A 131 12.42 -14.67 8.89
N ASN A 132 11.15 -15.07 8.67
CA ASN A 132 10.30 -15.71 9.67
C ASN A 132 9.68 -17.00 9.14
N PRO A 133 10.45 -18.09 9.00
CA PRO A 133 9.96 -19.33 8.37
C PRO A 133 8.81 -20.02 9.12
N ALA A 134 8.78 -19.91 10.46
CA ALA A 134 7.75 -20.53 11.29
C ALA A 134 6.34 -20.05 10.99
N ASP A 135 6.21 -18.76 10.63
CA ASP A 135 4.94 -18.09 10.35
C ASP A 135 4.85 -17.58 8.90
N ALA A 136 5.61 -18.18 7.98
CA ALA A 136 5.71 -17.75 6.58
C ALA A 136 4.35 -17.61 5.90
N TRP A 137 3.43 -18.54 6.10
CA TRP A 137 2.10 -18.54 5.49
C TRP A 137 1.18 -17.43 6.03
N LYS A 138 1.47 -16.85 7.19
CA LYS A 138 0.72 -15.71 7.75
C LYS A 138 1.09 -14.39 7.09
N GLN A 139 2.27 -14.29 6.46
CA GLN A 139 2.78 -13.04 5.87
C GLN A 139 1.85 -12.42 4.80
N PRO A 140 1.29 -13.21 3.86
CA PRO A 140 0.33 -12.65 2.91
C PRO A 140 -0.92 -12.06 3.56
N LEU A 141 -1.42 -12.68 4.65
CA LEU A 141 -2.58 -12.19 5.41
C LEU A 141 -2.30 -10.86 6.08
N HIS A 142 -1.18 -10.76 6.80
CA HIS A 142 -0.77 -9.52 7.44
C HIS A 142 -0.60 -8.41 6.40
N ARG A 143 0.03 -8.72 5.27
CA ARG A 143 0.25 -7.78 4.19
C ARG A 143 -1.06 -7.24 3.57
N LEU A 144 -2.03 -8.12 3.38
CA LEU A 144 -3.35 -7.72 2.90
C LEU A 144 -4.03 -6.77 3.89
N PHE A 145 -4.02 -7.10 5.17
CA PHE A 145 -4.61 -6.27 6.21
C PHE A 145 -3.95 -4.89 6.32
N ASP A 146 -2.60 -4.83 6.38
CA ASP A 146 -1.83 -3.59 6.40
C ASP A 146 -2.17 -2.69 5.20
N THR A 147 -2.28 -3.31 4.03
CA THR A 147 -2.60 -2.59 2.79
C THR A 147 -4.01 -2.01 2.83
N VAL A 148 -5.02 -2.77 3.28
CA VAL A 148 -6.41 -2.29 3.39
C VAL A 148 -6.49 -1.09 4.33
N VAL A 149 -5.90 -1.19 5.52
CA VAL A 149 -5.88 -0.08 6.49
C VAL A 149 -5.19 1.15 5.90
N GLY A 150 -4.05 0.97 5.24
CA GLY A 150 -3.33 2.06 4.59
C GLY A 150 -4.13 2.73 3.46
N ILE A 151 -4.84 1.96 2.63
CA ILE A 151 -5.72 2.48 1.57
C ILE A 151 -6.85 3.31 2.17
N VAL A 152 -7.56 2.78 3.18
CA VAL A 152 -8.67 3.47 3.82
C VAL A 152 -8.24 4.81 4.39
N ILE A 153 -7.13 4.83 5.15
CA ILE A 153 -6.61 6.06 5.75
C ILE A 153 -6.12 7.03 4.66
N GLY A 154 -5.46 6.54 3.61
CA GLY A 154 -4.95 7.37 2.52
C GLY A 154 -6.06 8.04 1.72
N VAL A 155 -7.09 7.29 1.32
CA VAL A 155 -8.26 7.83 0.60
C VAL A 155 -9.02 8.81 1.48
N ALA A 156 -9.34 8.43 2.72
CA ALA A 156 -10.05 9.30 3.66
C ALA A 156 -9.28 10.59 3.95
N GLY A 157 -7.97 10.49 4.19
CA GLY A 157 -7.09 11.64 4.43
C GLY A 157 -7.08 12.61 3.25
N LYS A 158 -6.99 12.07 2.01
CA LYS A 158 -7.08 12.89 0.79
C LYS A 158 -8.43 13.59 0.67
N TRP A 159 -9.52 12.90 0.95
CA TRP A 159 -10.87 13.47 0.86
C TRP A 159 -11.08 14.57 1.89
N ILE A 160 -10.66 14.35 3.14
CA ILE A 160 -10.74 15.33 4.22
C ILE A 160 -9.91 16.57 3.89
N ALA A 161 -8.66 16.40 3.45
CA ALA A 161 -7.78 17.51 3.08
C ALA A 161 -8.35 18.34 1.92
N SER A 162 -8.89 17.67 0.88
CA SER A 162 -9.54 18.35 -0.24
C SER A 162 -10.79 19.11 0.23
N PHE A 163 -11.64 18.46 1.03
CA PHE A 163 -12.86 19.10 1.54
C PHE A 163 -12.52 20.34 2.37
N ALA A 164 -11.60 20.23 3.33
CA ALA A 164 -11.22 21.35 4.20
C ALA A 164 -10.64 22.52 3.40
N PHE A 165 -9.76 22.25 2.43
CA PHE A 165 -9.11 23.30 1.64
C PHE A 165 -10.08 24.04 0.73
N TYR A 166 -10.89 23.32 -0.05
CA TYR A 166 -11.82 23.95 -1.01
C TYR A 166 -12.99 24.65 -0.31
N THR A 167 -13.50 24.06 0.80
CA THR A 167 -14.54 24.72 1.60
C THR A 167 -14.04 26.01 2.22
N ALA A 168 -12.80 26.05 2.73
CA ALA A 168 -12.20 27.26 3.29
C ALA A 168 -11.99 28.39 2.25
N ARG A 169 -11.88 28.03 0.96
CA ARG A 169 -11.73 29.01 -0.15
C ARG A 169 -13.00 29.33 -0.90
N GLY A 170 -14.11 28.62 -0.63
CA GLY A 170 -15.34 28.78 -1.40
C GLY A 170 -15.23 28.31 -2.86
N GLU A 171 -14.24 27.44 -3.16
CA GLU A 171 -13.99 26.91 -4.49
C GLU A 171 -14.66 25.54 -4.66
N PRO A 172 -15.03 25.13 -5.91
CA PRO A 172 -15.56 23.78 -6.16
C PRO A 172 -14.52 22.72 -5.84
N ILE A 173 -14.95 21.65 -5.19
CA ILE A 173 -14.09 20.54 -4.75
C ILE A 173 -13.57 19.75 -5.96
N ARG A 174 -12.27 19.56 -6.05
CA ARG A 174 -11.56 18.79 -7.08
C ARG A 174 -11.01 17.45 -6.55
#